data_8e905807a9fdbae190f7ac73d90f5c8b
#
_entry.id   8e905807a9fdbae190f7ac73d90f5c8b
#
_cell.length_a   1.000
_cell.length_b   1.000
_cell.length_c   1.000
_cell.angle_alpha   90.00
_cell.angle_beta   90.00
_cell.angle_gamma   90.00
#
_symmetry.space_group_name_H-M   'P 1'
#
loop_
_entity.id
_entity.type
_entity.pdbx_description
1 polymer ?
#
loop_
_entity_poly.entity_id
_entity_poly.type
_entity_poly.pdbx_seq_one_letter_code
_entity_poly.pdbx_strand_id
1 'polypeptide(L)'
;MRKKFRFVTLLAIIGCSVLFVSCSNNKAGGNVSKATGWSYNDANNDYIYNFQNFNSNEKPGPGLIAIQGGTFTMGATQEDVFYEWNNAPRQVTVSSFYIDETEVSNIDYLEYIYWLQHVFGKDMPEMVAEALPDTMVWRNSMAYNEPMVEVYFRHPAYRDYPVVGVSWLKANKYALWRSDRVNEQLLINAGVINFDPDQNKDNYFTTDGYLSGLYEAKLANGVKDYKNGTEYSRNARMEDGIMLPKYRLPSEAEWEYAALGLVGNSKNERVAERRTFPWDSDGLRSQEKDYMGKFNANFKRGKGDYMGVAGGNNDGADFPAPVYSYWPNDYGLYNMSGNVSEWVADIYRPLSFEDISDQNPYRGVNYNDGDYKSTIQNTWTNQEGTPESYTSQMYDYGNTTLISDHSRVYKGGSWADGPYYLSPSVRRFLEEDQATATIGFRCAMNMIKPAYAK
;
A
#
# COMPACT_ATOMS: atom_id res chain seq x y z
N MET A 1 3.67 -74.68 -29.62
CA MET A 1 2.92 -73.46 -30.02
C MET A 1 2.94 -72.34 -28.99
N ARG A 2 3.58 -72.43 -27.79
CA ARG A 2 3.56 -71.39 -26.76
C ARG A 2 4.76 -70.43 -26.77
N LYS A 3 5.80 -70.61 -27.55
CA LYS A 3 6.98 -69.77 -27.62
C LYS A 3 6.92 -68.64 -28.68
N LYS A 4 6.08 -68.74 -29.68
CA LYS A 4 5.97 -67.76 -30.77
C LYS A 4 5.04 -66.58 -30.39
N PHE A 5 4.13 -66.80 -29.46
CA PHE A 5 3.19 -65.73 -29.02
C PHE A 5 3.80 -64.71 -28.08
N ARG A 6 4.89 -65.02 -27.36
CA ARG A 6 5.58 -64.10 -26.48
C ARG A 6 6.50 -63.08 -27.17
N PHE A 7 6.95 -63.42 -28.40
CA PHE A 7 7.84 -62.57 -29.17
C PHE A 7 7.06 -61.43 -29.90
N VAL A 8 5.86 -61.72 -30.35
CA VAL A 8 5.00 -60.71 -31.01
C VAL A 8 4.45 -59.69 -30.04
N THR A 9 4.13 -60.10 -28.81
CA THR A 9 3.65 -59.20 -27.76
C THR A 9 4.77 -58.28 -27.24
N LEU A 10 6.03 -58.75 -27.23
CA LEU A 10 7.17 -57.94 -26.83
C LEU A 10 7.54 -56.87 -27.88
N LEU A 11 7.39 -57.17 -29.16
CA LEU A 11 7.61 -56.22 -30.25
C LEU A 11 6.49 -55.16 -30.32
N ALA A 12 5.24 -55.53 -29.97
CA ALA A 12 4.13 -54.55 -29.91
C ALA A 12 4.25 -53.59 -28.75
N ILE A 13 4.84 -53.98 -27.60
CA ILE A 13 5.07 -53.13 -26.45
C ILE A 13 6.25 -52.17 -26.69
N ILE A 14 7.27 -52.60 -27.43
CA ILE A 14 8.42 -51.74 -27.82
C ILE A 14 8.01 -50.74 -28.91
N GLY A 15 7.09 -51.13 -29.82
CA GLY A 15 6.57 -50.24 -30.86
C GLY A 15 5.63 -49.15 -30.34
N CYS A 16 4.89 -49.37 -29.22
CA CYS A 16 4.05 -48.37 -28.58
C CYS A 16 4.82 -47.41 -27.64
N SER A 17 6.02 -47.80 -27.17
CA SER A 17 6.81 -46.95 -26.31
C SER A 17 7.63 -45.87 -27.03
N VAL A 18 7.69 -45.94 -28.38
CA VAL A 18 8.41 -44.94 -29.19
C VAL A 18 7.51 -43.83 -29.72
N LEU A 19 6.18 -43.94 -29.53
CA LEU A 19 5.24 -42.89 -29.99
C LEU A 19 4.80 -41.88 -28.88
N PHE A 20 5.34 -42.00 -27.67
CA PHE A 20 5.05 -41.02 -26.57
C PHE A 20 6.23 -40.12 -26.22
N VAL A 21 7.19 -39.91 -27.09
CA VAL A 21 8.24 -38.91 -26.91
C VAL A 21 8.03 -37.78 -27.92
N SER A 22 6.96 -37.06 -27.78
CA SER A 22 6.82 -35.71 -28.38
C SER A 22 5.77 -34.90 -27.67
N CYS A 23 5.90 -34.81 -26.35
CA CYS A 23 5.48 -33.60 -25.61
C CYS A 23 6.74 -33.06 -24.98
N SER A 24 7.53 -32.34 -25.76
CA SER A 24 8.56 -31.50 -25.18
C SER A 24 7.87 -30.53 -24.25
N ASN A 25 8.16 -30.65 -22.97
CA ASN A 25 7.93 -29.61 -21.97
C ASN A 25 8.68 -28.37 -22.43
N ASN A 26 8.12 -27.59 -23.34
CA ASN A 26 8.50 -26.23 -23.58
C ASN A 26 8.02 -25.45 -22.35
N LYS A 27 8.83 -25.50 -21.29
CA LYS A 27 8.75 -24.52 -20.20
C LYS A 27 8.70 -23.14 -20.87
N ALA A 28 7.76 -22.32 -20.44
CA ALA A 28 7.73 -20.91 -20.75
C ALA A 28 9.10 -20.32 -20.35
N GLY A 29 9.95 -20.01 -21.32
CA GLY A 29 11.36 -19.63 -21.11
C GLY A 29 12.26 -19.90 -22.31
N GLY A 30 11.74 -20.44 -23.38
CA GLY A 30 12.49 -20.58 -24.64
C GLY A 30 12.61 -19.22 -25.35
N ASN A 31 13.76 -18.96 -25.93
CA ASN A 31 14.01 -17.77 -26.77
C ASN A 31 13.18 -17.71 -28.06
N VAL A 32 12.12 -18.50 -28.20
CA VAL A 32 11.31 -18.63 -29.42
C VAL A 32 9.84 -18.39 -29.10
N SER A 33 9.20 -17.55 -29.89
CA SER A 33 7.77 -17.26 -29.80
C SER A 33 6.94 -18.49 -30.11
N LYS A 34 6.02 -18.86 -29.23
CA LYS A 34 5.05 -19.92 -29.47
C LYS A 34 3.97 -19.54 -30.49
N ALA A 35 3.76 -18.26 -30.69
CA ALA A 35 2.74 -17.75 -31.61
C ALA A 35 3.25 -17.70 -33.05
N THR A 36 4.51 -17.33 -33.25
CA THR A 36 5.07 -17.04 -34.57
C THR A 36 6.24 -17.94 -34.97
N GLY A 37 6.87 -18.64 -34.01
CA GLY A 37 8.07 -19.44 -34.21
C GLY A 37 9.37 -18.65 -34.38
N TRP A 38 9.30 -17.34 -34.21
CA TRP A 38 10.48 -16.48 -34.31
C TRP A 38 11.26 -16.42 -33.01
N SER A 39 12.58 -16.21 -33.12
CA SER A 39 13.45 -16.06 -31.95
C SER A 39 13.27 -14.67 -31.33
N TYR A 40 13.07 -14.63 -30.00
CA TYR A 40 13.10 -13.36 -29.25
C TYR A 40 14.55 -12.87 -29.08
N ASN A 41 14.71 -11.57 -28.86
CA ASN A 41 16.00 -10.95 -28.57
C ASN A 41 17.08 -11.22 -29.66
N ASP A 42 16.68 -11.25 -30.92
CA ASP A 42 17.59 -11.40 -32.05
C ASP A 42 18.05 -10.03 -32.54
N ALA A 43 19.35 -9.75 -32.39
CA ALA A 43 19.96 -8.48 -32.79
C ALA A 43 19.86 -8.21 -34.31
N ASN A 44 19.66 -9.25 -35.14
CA ASN A 44 19.53 -9.12 -36.59
C ASN A 44 18.11 -8.91 -37.08
N ASN A 45 17.15 -8.81 -36.16
CA ASN A 45 15.73 -8.80 -36.51
C ASN A 45 14.94 -7.74 -35.74
N ASP A 46 14.91 -6.53 -36.28
CA ASP A 46 14.17 -5.37 -35.74
C ASP A 46 12.64 -5.58 -35.65
N TYR A 47 12.13 -6.63 -36.29
CA TYR A 47 10.71 -6.92 -36.37
C TYR A 47 10.17 -7.68 -35.14
N ILE A 48 11.06 -8.19 -34.28
CA ILE A 48 10.69 -9.08 -33.20
C ILE A 48 10.77 -8.37 -31.85
N TYR A 49 9.80 -8.69 -31.02
CA TYR A 49 9.72 -8.17 -29.66
C TYR A 49 10.93 -8.64 -28.82
N ASN A 50 11.67 -7.68 -28.33
CA ASN A 50 12.81 -7.90 -27.45
C ASN A 50 12.37 -7.69 -26.00
N PHE A 51 12.57 -8.68 -25.12
CA PHE A 51 12.23 -8.61 -23.71
C PHE A 51 13.30 -9.28 -22.87
N GLN A 52 13.41 -8.82 -21.63
CA GLN A 52 14.19 -9.51 -20.61
C GLN A 52 13.38 -10.69 -20.05
N ASN A 53 14.04 -11.80 -19.79
CA ASN A 53 13.40 -12.92 -19.08
C ASN A 53 13.06 -12.45 -17.66
N PHE A 54 11.77 -12.36 -17.38
CA PHE A 54 11.28 -12.00 -16.03
C PHE A 54 11.74 -13.06 -15.03
N ASN A 55 12.54 -12.66 -14.07
CA ASN A 55 12.91 -13.53 -12.97
C ASN A 55 11.69 -13.64 -12.05
N SER A 56 11.09 -14.84 -11.97
CA SER A 56 9.81 -15.07 -11.28
C SER A 56 9.80 -14.80 -9.78
N ASN A 57 10.93 -14.44 -9.21
CA ASN A 57 11.07 -14.11 -7.80
C ASN A 57 11.03 -12.59 -7.61
N GLU A 58 9.83 -12.02 -7.76
CA GLU A 58 9.58 -10.64 -7.31
C GLU A 58 9.89 -10.55 -5.82
N LYS A 59 10.79 -9.66 -5.47
CA LYS A 59 11.09 -9.34 -4.06
C LYS A 59 10.26 -8.14 -3.67
N PRO A 60 9.60 -8.17 -2.51
CA PRO A 60 8.94 -6.97 -2.01
C PRO A 60 9.97 -5.85 -1.80
N GLY A 61 9.52 -4.63 -1.90
CA GLY A 61 10.32 -3.48 -1.48
C GLY A 61 10.65 -3.55 0.02
N PRO A 62 11.64 -2.80 0.49
CA PRO A 62 12.00 -2.75 1.90
C PRO A 62 10.81 -2.45 2.80
N GLY A 63 10.69 -3.14 3.95
CA GLY A 63 9.65 -2.92 4.95
C GLY A 63 8.25 -3.43 4.58
N LEU A 64 8.08 -4.04 3.40
CA LEU A 64 6.78 -4.49 2.91
C LEU A 64 6.51 -5.97 3.18
N ILE A 65 5.29 -6.28 3.58
CA ILE A 65 4.74 -7.63 3.71
C ILE A 65 3.79 -7.90 2.55
N ALA A 66 3.88 -9.12 1.99
CA ALA A 66 3.01 -9.58 0.92
C ALA A 66 1.65 -10.02 1.47
N ILE A 67 0.58 -9.43 0.96
CA ILE A 67 -0.80 -9.79 1.28
C ILE A 67 -1.41 -10.49 0.06
N GLN A 68 -1.81 -11.74 0.24
CA GLN A 68 -2.57 -12.44 -0.78
C GLN A 68 -3.98 -11.84 -0.84
N GLY A 69 -4.38 -11.33 -1.99
CA GLY A 69 -5.71 -10.81 -2.20
C GLY A 69 -6.80 -11.87 -2.12
N GLY A 70 -8.03 -11.41 -2.00
CA GLY A 70 -9.20 -12.26 -1.89
C GLY A 70 -10.48 -11.45 -1.75
N THR A 71 -11.58 -12.15 -1.56
CA THR A 71 -12.90 -11.56 -1.36
C THR A 71 -13.24 -11.56 0.13
N PHE A 72 -13.74 -10.45 0.64
CA PHE A 72 -14.16 -10.32 2.04
C PHE A 72 -15.38 -9.39 2.16
N THR A 73 -16.00 -9.40 3.31
CA THR A 73 -17.06 -8.45 3.65
C THR A 73 -16.43 -7.23 4.29
N MET A 74 -16.43 -6.10 3.59
CA MET A 74 -16.00 -4.80 4.08
C MET A 74 -17.17 -4.09 4.77
N GLY A 75 -16.90 -3.31 5.81
CA GLY A 75 -17.88 -2.42 6.45
C GLY A 75 -18.27 -2.85 7.86
N ALA A 76 -19.02 -1.98 8.55
CA ALA A 76 -19.51 -2.21 9.90
C ALA A 76 -20.76 -3.07 9.88
N THR A 77 -20.85 -4.05 10.79
CA THR A 77 -22.00 -4.91 10.98
C THR A 77 -22.68 -4.62 12.32
N GLN A 78 -22.53 -5.52 13.28
CA GLN A 78 -23.10 -5.38 14.62
C GLN A 78 -22.39 -4.35 15.50
N GLU A 79 -21.17 -3.97 15.13
CA GLU A 79 -20.32 -3.06 15.88
C GLU A 79 -20.68 -1.57 15.70
N ASP A 80 -21.60 -1.24 14.80
CA ASP A 80 -22.02 0.15 14.58
C ASP A 80 -22.99 0.61 15.69
N VAL A 81 -22.42 0.83 16.87
CA VAL A 81 -23.14 1.23 18.09
C VAL A 81 -23.78 2.61 17.95
N PHE A 82 -23.20 3.47 17.12
CA PHE A 82 -23.70 4.83 16.90
C PHE A 82 -24.70 4.93 15.75
N TYR A 83 -24.92 3.83 15.03
CA TYR A 83 -25.81 3.77 13.86
C TYR A 83 -25.46 4.86 12.82
N GLU A 84 -24.18 5.05 12.57
CA GLU A 84 -23.70 6.07 11.63
C GLU A 84 -24.00 5.71 10.18
N TRP A 85 -24.17 4.43 9.84
CA TRP A 85 -24.46 3.89 8.51
C TRP A 85 -23.51 4.39 7.41
N ASN A 86 -22.31 4.81 7.78
CA ASN A 86 -21.32 5.38 6.87
C ASN A 86 -20.43 4.32 6.22
N ASN A 87 -20.54 3.07 6.64
CA ASN A 87 -19.78 1.92 6.13
C ASN A 87 -20.65 0.66 6.13
N ALA A 88 -21.71 0.63 5.31
CA ALA A 88 -22.60 -0.51 5.20
C ALA A 88 -21.84 -1.76 4.72
N PRO A 89 -22.16 -2.97 5.28
CA PRO A 89 -21.49 -4.21 4.89
C PRO A 89 -21.70 -4.51 3.41
N ARG A 90 -20.60 -4.83 2.71
CA ARG A 90 -20.63 -5.26 1.31
C ARG A 90 -19.50 -6.21 1.02
N GLN A 91 -19.71 -7.11 0.06
CA GLN A 91 -18.66 -8.02 -0.38
C GLN A 91 -17.79 -7.31 -1.43
N VAL A 92 -16.49 -7.33 -1.21
CA VAL A 92 -15.51 -6.73 -2.13
C VAL A 92 -14.35 -7.69 -2.35
N THR A 93 -13.70 -7.57 -3.49
CA THR A 93 -12.52 -8.36 -3.86
C THR A 93 -11.32 -7.43 -3.95
N VAL A 94 -10.23 -7.78 -3.27
CA VAL A 94 -8.98 -7.03 -3.27
C VAL A 94 -7.92 -7.85 -4.00
N SER A 95 -7.16 -7.25 -4.90
CA SER A 95 -6.00 -7.87 -5.55
C SER A 95 -4.88 -8.06 -4.54
N SER A 96 -3.95 -8.99 -4.83
CA SER A 96 -2.72 -9.13 -4.03
C SER A 96 -1.88 -7.85 -4.08
N PHE A 97 -1.35 -7.45 -2.94
CA PHE A 97 -0.58 -6.23 -2.77
C PHE A 97 0.48 -6.39 -1.68
N TYR A 98 1.34 -5.40 -1.56
CA TYR A 98 2.27 -5.28 -0.45
C TYR A 98 1.85 -4.12 0.43
N ILE A 99 2.09 -4.22 1.74
CA ILE A 99 1.82 -3.17 2.71
C ILE A 99 2.94 -3.12 3.75
N ASP A 100 3.22 -1.94 4.30
CA ASP A 100 4.21 -1.78 5.36
C ASP A 100 3.85 -2.61 6.60
N GLU A 101 4.85 -3.25 7.18
CA GLU A 101 4.74 -4.03 8.42
C GLU A 101 4.24 -3.16 9.59
N THR A 102 4.72 -1.93 9.65
CA THR A 102 4.40 -0.94 10.69
C THR A 102 3.92 0.37 10.08
N GLU A 103 3.46 1.29 10.92
CA GLU A 103 3.34 2.71 10.56
C GLU A 103 4.72 3.26 10.18
N VAL A 104 4.76 4.28 9.33
CA VAL A 104 6.01 5.00 9.03
C VAL A 104 6.51 5.68 10.32
N SER A 105 7.76 5.39 10.67
CA SER A 105 8.38 5.92 11.89
C SER A 105 8.98 7.31 11.69
N ASN A 106 9.28 7.98 12.80
CA ASN A 106 9.97 9.27 12.75
C ASN A 106 11.34 9.19 12.07
N ILE A 107 12.08 8.08 12.24
CA ILE A 107 13.38 7.92 11.59
C ILE A 107 13.25 7.79 10.08
N ASP A 108 12.24 7.04 9.58
CA ASP A 108 12.00 6.89 8.16
C ASP A 108 11.60 8.23 7.51
N TYR A 109 10.80 9.01 8.22
CA TYR A 109 10.40 10.33 7.74
C TYR A 109 11.55 11.36 7.83
N LEU A 110 12.44 11.25 8.82
CA LEU A 110 13.65 12.06 8.93
C LEU A 110 14.61 11.80 7.77
N GLU A 111 14.71 10.55 7.27
CA GLU A 111 15.49 10.21 6.08
C GLU A 111 14.98 10.98 4.85
N TYR A 112 13.67 11.07 4.68
CA TYR A 112 13.04 11.88 3.63
C TYR A 112 13.40 13.37 3.75
N ILE A 113 13.27 13.94 4.94
CA ILE A 113 13.62 15.35 5.19
C ILE A 113 15.10 15.61 4.94
N TYR A 114 15.98 14.70 5.37
CA TYR A 114 17.42 14.79 5.14
C TYR A 114 17.75 14.81 3.64
N TRP A 115 17.12 13.91 2.87
CA TRP A 115 17.29 13.90 1.41
C TRP A 115 16.80 15.21 0.76
N LEU A 116 15.63 15.70 1.14
CA LEU A 116 15.13 16.99 0.65
C LEU A 116 16.10 18.14 1.00
N GLN A 117 16.64 18.14 2.21
CA GLN A 117 17.61 19.14 2.63
C GLN A 117 18.90 19.07 1.79
N HIS A 118 19.36 17.87 1.44
CA HIS A 118 20.54 17.67 0.62
C HIS A 118 20.34 18.18 -0.80
N VAL A 119 19.23 17.84 -1.44
CA VAL A 119 18.96 18.15 -2.86
C VAL A 119 18.44 19.57 -3.05
N PHE A 120 17.54 20.03 -2.20
CA PHE A 120 16.82 21.29 -2.37
C PHE A 120 17.15 22.36 -1.32
N GLY A 121 17.72 22.00 -0.18
CA GLY A 121 17.85 22.89 0.97
C GLY A 121 18.57 24.20 0.70
N LYS A 122 19.50 24.21 -0.28
CA LYS A 122 20.24 25.42 -0.67
C LYS A 122 19.42 26.35 -1.55
N ASP A 123 18.70 25.78 -2.51
CA ASP A 123 18.08 26.55 -3.60
C ASP A 123 16.58 26.77 -3.40
N MET A 124 15.91 25.83 -2.70
CA MET A 124 14.46 25.79 -2.47
C MET A 124 14.14 25.38 -1.02
N PRO A 125 14.55 26.16 0.00
CA PRO A 125 14.36 25.80 1.41
C PRO A 125 12.88 25.70 1.79
N GLU A 126 11.98 26.34 1.06
CA GLU A 126 10.54 26.27 1.25
C GLU A 126 9.99 24.84 1.02
N MET A 127 10.56 24.06 0.11
CA MET A 127 10.17 22.68 -0.11
C MET A 127 10.46 21.81 1.13
N VAL A 128 11.61 22.04 1.76
CA VAL A 128 11.97 21.35 3.00
C VAL A 128 11.03 21.77 4.13
N ALA A 129 10.76 23.07 4.26
CA ALA A 129 9.86 23.58 5.28
C ALA A 129 8.41 23.04 5.12
N GLU A 130 7.93 22.95 3.88
CA GLU A 130 6.62 22.39 3.57
C GLU A 130 6.55 20.87 3.91
N ALA A 131 7.62 20.13 3.74
CA ALA A 131 7.66 18.70 4.00
C ALA A 131 7.71 18.37 5.50
N LEU A 132 8.17 19.29 6.37
CA LEU A 132 8.26 19.06 7.81
C LEU A 132 6.88 18.73 8.41
N PRO A 133 6.79 17.75 9.32
CA PRO A 133 5.57 17.54 10.09
C PRO A 133 5.18 18.77 10.90
N ASP A 134 3.89 19.01 11.03
CA ASP A 134 3.38 20.06 11.91
C ASP A 134 3.50 19.62 13.37
N THR A 135 4.49 20.15 14.08
CA THR A 135 4.70 19.85 15.50
C THR A 135 3.73 20.59 16.41
N MET A 136 3.05 21.64 15.91
CA MET A 136 2.09 22.41 16.69
C MET A 136 0.82 21.62 17.02
N VAL A 137 0.58 20.50 16.33
CA VAL A 137 -0.52 19.55 16.62
C VAL A 137 -0.49 19.02 18.06
N TRP A 138 0.64 19.06 18.73
CA TRP A 138 0.79 18.67 20.14
C TRP A 138 0.29 19.73 21.13
N ARG A 139 0.21 20.99 20.70
CA ARG A 139 -0.17 22.09 21.56
C ARG A 139 -1.64 22.01 21.93
N ASN A 140 -1.91 21.94 23.22
CA ASN A 140 -3.25 21.91 23.77
C ASN A 140 -3.32 22.89 24.95
N SER A 141 -4.26 23.86 24.90
CA SER A 141 -4.43 24.85 25.95
C SER A 141 -4.85 24.25 27.31
N MET A 142 -5.41 23.04 27.30
CA MET A 142 -5.88 22.35 28.51
C MET A 142 -4.93 21.23 28.98
N ALA A 143 -3.76 21.08 28.34
CA ALA A 143 -2.77 20.07 28.69
C ALA A 143 -1.35 20.61 28.53
N TYR A 144 -0.43 20.11 29.35
CA TYR A 144 0.99 20.48 29.27
C TYR A 144 1.75 19.60 28.32
N ASN A 145 1.48 19.74 27.01
CA ASN A 145 2.11 18.97 25.95
C ASN A 145 3.22 19.75 25.20
N GLU A 146 3.56 20.95 25.64
CA GLU A 146 4.58 21.79 24.99
C GLU A 146 5.93 21.08 24.77
N PRO A 147 6.45 20.24 25.69
CA PRO A 147 7.67 19.48 25.43
C PRO A 147 7.60 18.58 24.20
N MET A 148 6.42 18.03 23.87
CA MET A 148 6.25 17.17 22.68
C MET A 148 6.37 17.95 21.36
N VAL A 149 6.04 19.23 21.36
CA VAL A 149 6.23 20.11 20.20
C VAL A 149 7.69 20.17 19.76
N GLU A 150 8.61 20.15 20.72
CA GLU A 150 10.05 20.24 20.45
C GLU A 150 10.70 18.90 20.21
N VAL A 151 10.33 17.86 21.00
CA VAL A 151 11.11 16.63 21.09
C VAL A 151 10.55 15.48 20.26
N TYR A 152 9.22 15.37 20.05
CA TYR A 152 8.61 14.17 19.51
C TYR A 152 9.18 13.76 18.13
N PHE A 153 9.32 14.69 17.22
CA PHE A 153 9.84 14.39 15.88
C PHE A 153 11.37 14.35 15.82
N ARG A 154 12.05 15.11 16.68
CA ARG A 154 13.51 15.38 16.53
C ARG A 154 14.38 14.57 17.46
N HIS A 155 13.88 14.22 18.64
CA HIS A 155 14.72 13.59 19.66
C HIS A 155 14.91 12.09 19.39
N PRO A 156 16.14 11.55 19.52
CA PRO A 156 16.45 10.15 19.26
C PRO A 156 15.61 9.13 20.03
N ALA A 157 15.08 9.48 21.20
CA ALA A 157 14.22 8.62 22.00
C ALA A 157 12.89 8.26 21.29
N TYR A 158 12.45 9.06 20.32
CA TYR A 158 11.21 8.87 19.58
C TYR A 158 11.44 8.40 18.14
N ARG A 159 12.63 7.91 17.81
CA ARG A 159 12.95 7.46 16.43
C ARG A 159 12.01 6.39 15.93
N ASP A 160 11.73 5.40 16.78
CA ASP A 160 10.91 4.24 16.45
C ASP A 160 9.42 4.46 16.74
N TYR A 161 9.01 5.70 16.96
CA TYR A 161 7.61 6.08 17.15
C TYR A 161 7.00 6.51 15.81
N PRO A 162 5.68 6.32 15.61
CA PRO A 162 5.02 6.69 14.36
C PRO A 162 5.11 8.19 14.10
N VAL A 163 5.33 8.59 12.87
CA VAL A 163 5.27 10.00 12.50
C VAL A 163 3.83 10.50 12.57
N VAL A 164 3.64 11.67 13.20
CA VAL A 164 2.35 12.37 13.30
C VAL A 164 2.52 13.84 12.90
N GLY A 165 1.42 14.57 12.75
CA GLY A 165 1.48 15.93 12.23
C GLY A 165 1.73 15.97 10.72
N VAL A 166 1.42 14.89 10.01
CA VAL A 166 1.58 14.75 8.57
C VAL A 166 0.19 14.75 7.92
N SER A 167 -0.02 15.66 6.97
CA SER A 167 -1.24 15.71 6.17
C SER A 167 -1.23 14.59 5.12
N TRP A 168 -2.39 14.29 4.55
CA TRP A 168 -2.52 13.29 3.48
C TRP A 168 -1.64 13.63 2.27
N LEU A 169 -1.55 14.91 1.89
CA LEU A 169 -0.68 15.37 0.81
C LEU A 169 0.79 15.10 1.09
N LYS A 170 1.25 15.35 2.32
CA LYS A 170 2.64 15.05 2.74
C LYS A 170 2.93 13.55 2.75
N ALA A 171 1.98 12.74 3.21
CA ALA A 171 2.09 11.28 3.20
C ALA A 171 2.26 10.72 1.77
N ASN A 172 1.51 11.26 0.79
CA ASN A 172 1.68 10.89 -0.62
C ASN A 172 3.02 11.33 -1.20
N LYS A 173 3.49 12.55 -0.87
CA LYS A 173 4.82 13.02 -1.29
C LYS A 173 5.93 12.11 -0.75
N TYR A 174 5.83 11.67 0.51
CA TYR A 174 6.74 10.68 1.08
C TYR A 174 6.71 9.35 0.32
N ALA A 175 5.53 8.81 0.01
CA ALA A 175 5.41 7.54 -0.71
C ALA A 175 6.03 7.61 -2.11
N LEU A 176 5.85 8.72 -2.82
CA LEU A 176 6.50 8.96 -4.12
C LEU A 176 8.01 9.03 -3.98
N TRP A 177 8.53 9.81 -3.03
CA TRP A 177 9.96 9.88 -2.73
C TRP A 177 10.56 8.51 -2.42
N ARG A 178 9.88 7.71 -1.58
CA ARG A 178 10.32 6.34 -1.25
C ARG A 178 10.39 5.46 -2.51
N SER A 179 9.42 5.59 -3.42
CA SER A 179 9.43 4.88 -4.71
C SER A 179 10.69 5.20 -5.51
N ASP A 180 11.04 6.46 -5.57
CA ASP A 180 12.20 6.92 -6.31
C ASP A 180 13.50 6.43 -5.70
N ARG A 181 13.65 6.51 -4.38
CA ARG A 181 14.87 6.03 -3.69
C ARG A 181 15.04 4.53 -3.82
N VAL A 182 13.97 3.76 -3.68
CA VAL A 182 14.02 2.30 -3.82
C VAL A 182 14.37 1.90 -5.26
N ASN A 183 13.76 2.52 -6.27
CA ASN A 183 14.06 2.23 -7.67
C ASN A 183 15.48 2.65 -8.06
N GLU A 184 15.96 3.79 -7.59
CA GLU A 184 17.36 4.20 -7.77
C GLU A 184 18.32 3.15 -7.21
N GLN A 185 18.10 2.71 -5.97
CA GLN A 185 18.93 1.69 -5.34
C GLN A 185 18.90 0.36 -6.09
N LEU A 186 17.75 -0.05 -6.62
CA LEU A 186 17.62 -1.26 -7.44
C LEU A 186 18.42 -1.15 -8.74
N LEU A 187 18.38 -0.01 -9.41
CA LEU A 187 19.15 0.24 -10.62
C LEU A 187 20.66 0.26 -10.37
N ILE A 188 21.09 0.84 -9.23
CA ILE A 188 22.49 0.81 -8.80
C ILE A 188 22.94 -0.62 -8.51
N ASN A 189 22.15 -1.37 -7.73
CA ASN A 189 22.44 -2.77 -7.38
C ASN A 189 22.45 -3.69 -8.61
N ALA A 190 21.66 -3.39 -9.63
CA ALA A 190 21.67 -4.08 -10.91
C ALA A 190 22.85 -3.67 -11.81
N GLY A 191 23.64 -2.67 -11.42
CA GLY A 191 24.77 -2.16 -12.19
C GLY A 191 24.35 -1.40 -13.46
N VAL A 192 23.12 -0.90 -13.50
CA VAL A 192 22.58 -0.12 -14.62
C VAL A 192 23.08 1.31 -14.59
N ILE A 193 23.01 1.95 -13.43
CA ILE A 193 23.47 3.31 -13.17
C ILE A 193 24.48 3.31 -12.01
N ASN A 194 25.31 4.34 -11.95
CA ASN A 194 26.15 4.63 -10.81
C ASN A 194 25.44 5.58 -9.85
N PHE A 195 25.77 5.46 -8.57
CA PHE A 195 25.31 6.42 -7.57
C PHE A 195 25.83 7.82 -7.89
N ASP A 196 24.94 8.81 -7.85
CA ASP A 196 25.27 10.22 -8.00
C ASP A 196 25.11 10.95 -6.64
N PRO A 197 26.22 11.30 -5.96
CA PRO A 197 26.16 12.03 -4.71
C PRO A 197 25.86 13.53 -4.90
N ASP A 198 25.99 14.05 -6.12
CA ASP A 198 25.90 15.48 -6.43
C ASP A 198 24.52 15.86 -6.98
N GLN A 199 23.49 15.07 -6.66
CA GLN A 199 22.12 15.39 -7.04
C GLN A 199 21.70 16.76 -6.49
N ASN A 200 21.01 17.52 -7.34
CA ASN A 200 20.58 18.88 -7.03
C ASN A 200 19.21 19.15 -7.69
N LYS A 201 18.64 20.33 -7.47
CA LYS A 201 17.30 20.69 -8.00
C LYS A 201 17.12 20.52 -9.50
N ASP A 202 18.21 20.64 -10.28
CA ASP A 202 18.16 20.59 -11.74
C ASP A 202 18.36 19.15 -12.27
N ASN A 203 19.08 18.31 -11.51
CA ASN A 203 19.31 16.90 -11.87
C ASN A 203 19.27 16.02 -10.62
N TYR A 204 18.13 15.46 -10.33
CA TYR A 204 17.91 14.48 -9.25
C TYR A 204 17.09 13.30 -9.77
N PHE A 205 17.32 12.14 -9.17
CA PHE A 205 16.64 10.93 -9.61
C PHE A 205 15.16 10.96 -9.19
N THR A 206 14.29 10.83 -10.18
CA THR A 206 12.90 10.35 -9.99
C THR A 206 12.65 9.23 -10.98
N THR A 207 11.83 8.27 -10.61
CA THR A 207 11.50 7.13 -11.48
C THR A 207 10.89 7.59 -12.80
N ASP A 208 9.99 8.56 -12.75
CA ASP A 208 9.35 9.12 -13.95
C ASP A 208 10.34 9.94 -14.79
N GLY A 209 11.21 10.72 -14.16
CA GLY A 209 12.26 11.48 -14.83
C GLY A 209 13.27 10.57 -15.53
N TYR A 210 13.68 9.50 -14.87
CA TYR A 210 14.56 8.49 -15.46
C TYR A 210 13.91 7.78 -16.66
N LEU A 211 12.65 7.34 -16.53
CA LEU A 211 11.91 6.66 -17.59
C LEU A 211 11.63 7.56 -18.80
N SER A 212 11.40 8.85 -18.58
CA SER A 212 11.19 9.84 -19.63
C SER A 212 12.47 10.39 -20.24
N GLY A 213 13.64 10.04 -19.68
CA GLY A 213 14.95 10.51 -20.15
C GLY A 213 15.28 11.95 -19.75
N LEU A 214 14.56 12.51 -18.77
CA LEU A 214 14.83 13.84 -18.21
C LEU A 214 15.97 13.82 -17.18
N TYR A 215 16.21 12.69 -16.54
CA TYR A 215 17.32 12.51 -15.60
C TYR A 215 18.58 12.10 -16.33
N GLU A 216 19.64 12.88 -16.20
CA GLU A 216 20.96 12.57 -16.76
C GLU A 216 21.68 11.56 -15.86
N ALA A 217 21.37 10.27 -16.06
CA ALA A 217 21.96 9.20 -15.28
C ALA A 217 23.44 8.99 -15.60
N LYS A 218 24.26 8.81 -14.56
CA LYS A 218 25.63 8.30 -14.71
C LYS A 218 25.57 6.80 -15.02
N LEU A 219 25.45 6.44 -16.31
CA LEU A 219 25.35 5.04 -16.73
C LEU A 219 26.60 4.24 -16.28
N ALA A 220 26.38 3.07 -15.68
CA ALA A 220 27.43 2.10 -15.41
C ALA A 220 27.59 1.16 -16.62
N ASN A 221 26.73 0.13 -16.69
CA ASN A 221 26.70 -0.81 -17.79
C ASN A 221 25.44 -0.66 -18.65
N GLY A 222 24.39 0.00 -18.10
CA GLY A 222 23.08 0.07 -18.74
C GLY A 222 22.42 -1.31 -18.90
N VAL A 223 21.32 -1.34 -19.63
CA VAL A 223 20.64 -2.58 -20.06
C VAL A 223 21.00 -2.84 -21.51
N LYS A 224 21.26 -4.09 -21.88
CA LYS A 224 21.59 -4.46 -23.27
C LYS A 224 20.49 -4.02 -24.23
N ASP A 225 20.88 -3.36 -25.28
CA ASP A 225 19.97 -2.98 -26.35
C ASP A 225 20.10 -3.96 -27.52
N TYR A 226 19.20 -4.89 -27.59
CA TYR A 226 19.19 -5.91 -28.64
C TYR A 226 18.89 -5.33 -30.04
N LYS A 227 18.28 -4.16 -30.10
CA LYS A 227 17.94 -3.49 -31.35
C LYS A 227 19.19 -2.90 -32.04
N ASN A 228 20.10 -2.33 -31.24
CA ASN A 228 21.31 -1.69 -31.74
C ASN A 228 22.58 -2.54 -31.56
N GLY A 229 22.39 -3.80 -31.19
CA GLY A 229 23.46 -4.75 -30.90
C GLY A 229 23.84 -4.80 -29.42
N THR A 230 24.49 -5.90 -29.00
CA THR A 230 24.82 -6.16 -27.59
C THR A 230 25.87 -5.21 -26.99
N GLU A 231 26.51 -4.40 -27.83
CA GLU A 231 27.52 -3.44 -27.40
C GLU A 231 26.93 -2.09 -26.93
N TYR A 232 25.66 -1.82 -27.28
CA TYR A 232 24.99 -0.60 -26.90
C TYR A 232 24.20 -0.79 -25.60
N SER A 233 24.39 0.11 -24.65
CA SER A 233 23.62 0.16 -23.41
C SER A 233 22.53 1.22 -23.51
N ARG A 234 21.37 0.92 -22.96
CA ARG A 234 20.24 1.85 -22.83
C ARG A 234 19.81 2.00 -21.38
N ASN A 235 19.00 3.00 -21.11
CA ASN A 235 18.30 3.12 -19.83
C ASN A 235 17.37 1.91 -19.62
N ALA A 236 17.20 1.52 -18.36
CA ALA A 236 16.22 0.49 -17.98
C ALA A 236 14.80 1.02 -18.22
N ARG A 237 13.91 0.10 -18.59
CA ARG A 237 12.47 0.33 -18.75
C ARG A 237 11.71 -0.52 -17.74
N MET A 238 10.43 -0.22 -17.54
CA MET A 238 9.58 -1.05 -16.65
C MET A 238 9.50 -2.52 -17.09
N GLU A 239 9.56 -2.75 -18.43
CA GLU A 239 9.55 -4.08 -19.05
C GLU A 239 10.77 -4.94 -18.72
N ASP A 240 11.86 -4.33 -18.26
CA ASP A 240 13.08 -5.04 -17.87
C ASP A 240 12.93 -5.72 -16.48
N GLY A 241 11.88 -5.39 -15.72
CA GLY A 241 11.56 -6.02 -14.43
C GLY A 241 12.58 -5.74 -13.32
N ILE A 242 13.37 -4.65 -13.43
CA ILE A 242 14.37 -4.23 -12.43
C ILE A 242 13.71 -3.33 -11.40
N MET A 243 12.86 -2.41 -11.86
CA MET A 243 12.16 -1.44 -11.03
C MET A 243 10.88 -2.01 -10.45
N LEU A 244 10.51 -1.55 -9.27
CA LEU A 244 9.25 -1.87 -8.59
C LEU A 244 8.17 -0.83 -8.92
N PRO A 245 6.88 -1.21 -8.76
CA PRO A 245 5.78 -0.26 -8.77
C PRO A 245 5.94 0.83 -7.72
N LYS A 246 5.20 1.92 -7.90
CA LYS A 246 5.23 3.03 -6.95
C LYS A 246 4.64 2.63 -5.60
N TYR A 247 5.29 3.07 -4.53
CA TYR A 247 4.68 3.12 -3.21
C TYR A 247 3.55 4.16 -3.23
N ARG A 248 2.51 3.88 -2.50
CA ARG A 248 1.32 4.72 -2.34
C ARG A 248 0.69 4.49 -0.97
N LEU A 249 -0.29 5.27 -0.61
CA LEU A 249 -1.15 4.90 0.50
C LEU A 249 -2.00 3.68 0.11
N PRO A 250 -2.36 2.80 1.06
CA PRO A 250 -3.31 1.72 0.82
C PRO A 250 -4.69 2.28 0.49
N SER A 251 -5.47 1.60 -0.35
CA SER A 251 -6.89 1.91 -0.43
C SER A 251 -7.60 1.53 0.87
N GLU A 252 -8.77 2.11 1.11
CA GLU A 252 -9.57 1.80 2.30
C GLU A 252 -9.88 0.30 2.41
N ALA A 253 -10.20 -0.33 1.28
CA ALA A 253 -10.48 -1.76 1.22
C ALA A 253 -9.22 -2.61 1.46
N GLU A 254 -8.07 -2.24 0.89
CA GLU A 254 -6.80 -2.93 1.14
C GLU A 254 -6.42 -2.84 2.62
N TRP A 255 -6.57 -1.66 3.21
CA TRP A 255 -6.25 -1.43 4.61
C TRP A 255 -7.14 -2.28 5.54
N GLU A 256 -8.46 -2.27 5.32
CA GLU A 256 -9.42 -3.04 6.14
C GLU A 256 -9.22 -4.55 5.96
N TYR A 257 -8.96 -5.01 4.72
CA TYR A 257 -8.63 -6.40 4.42
C TYR A 257 -7.36 -6.86 5.16
N ALA A 258 -6.31 -6.05 5.13
CA ALA A 258 -5.07 -6.32 5.82
C ALA A 258 -5.23 -6.31 7.36
N ALA A 259 -6.03 -5.39 7.89
CA ALA A 259 -6.29 -5.28 9.33
C ALA A 259 -7.04 -6.48 9.89
N LEU A 260 -8.06 -6.98 9.18
CA LEU A 260 -8.84 -8.15 9.62
C LEU A 260 -8.00 -9.44 9.67
N GLY A 261 -6.89 -9.49 8.97
CA GLY A 261 -5.97 -10.60 8.96
C GLY A 261 -6.50 -11.84 8.21
N LEU A 262 -5.67 -12.87 8.11
CA LEU A 262 -5.97 -14.08 7.34
C LEU A 262 -7.19 -14.82 7.86
N VAL A 263 -7.29 -15.01 9.17
CA VAL A 263 -8.38 -15.74 9.80
C VAL A 263 -9.69 -14.95 9.72
N GLY A 264 -9.64 -13.62 9.91
CA GLY A 264 -10.81 -12.74 9.81
C GLY A 264 -11.45 -12.75 8.41
N ASN A 265 -10.64 -12.90 7.37
CA ASN A 265 -11.09 -12.93 5.98
C ASN A 265 -11.49 -14.32 5.47
N SER A 266 -10.98 -15.41 6.09
CA SER A 266 -11.13 -16.77 5.56
C SER A 266 -12.36 -17.53 6.04
N LYS A 267 -12.97 -17.09 7.13
CA LYS A 267 -14.15 -17.77 7.70
C LYS A 267 -15.46 -17.22 7.16
N ASN A 268 -15.98 -17.90 6.16
CA ASN A 268 -17.40 -17.91 5.75
C ASN A 268 -18.11 -16.56 5.81
N GLU A 269 -17.82 -15.60 4.91
CA GLU A 269 -18.70 -14.45 4.66
C GLU A 269 -19.51 -13.98 5.90
N ARG A 270 -18.89 -14.01 7.09
CA ARG A 270 -19.58 -13.88 8.37
C ARG A 270 -20.00 -12.45 8.62
N VAL A 271 -21.18 -12.11 8.18
CA VAL A 271 -21.82 -10.84 8.52
C VAL A 271 -22.15 -10.79 10.02
N ALA A 272 -22.52 -11.92 10.62
CA ALA A 272 -23.00 -11.98 12.02
C ALA A 272 -21.92 -12.31 13.07
N GLU A 273 -20.80 -12.88 12.67
CA GLU A 273 -19.71 -13.28 13.57
C GLU A 273 -18.37 -12.78 13.04
N ARG A 274 -18.34 -11.61 12.50
CA ARG A 274 -17.15 -10.99 11.96
C ARG A 274 -16.18 -10.63 13.09
N ARG A 275 -14.86 -10.78 12.82
CA ARG A 275 -13.82 -10.30 13.73
C ARG A 275 -13.94 -8.78 13.91
N THR A 276 -14.06 -8.34 15.16
CA THR A 276 -14.22 -6.93 15.53
C THR A 276 -12.88 -6.18 15.51
N PHE A 277 -11.78 -6.88 15.85
CA PHE A 277 -10.44 -6.33 15.97
C PHE A 277 -9.41 -7.17 15.18
N PRO A 278 -8.19 -6.67 14.94
CA PRO A 278 -7.14 -7.43 14.28
C PRO A 278 -6.68 -8.71 14.97
N TRP A 279 -7.01 -8.88 16.25
CA TRP A 279 -6.68 -10.06 17.09
C TRP A 279 -7.86 -11.01 17.26
N ASP A 280 -7.61 -12.20 17.83
CA ASP A 280 -8.57 -13.32 17.88
C ASP A 280 -9.71 -13.20 18.89
N SER A 281 -9.78 -12.14 19.67
CA SER A 281 -10.86 -11.96 20.65
C SER A 281 -11.67 -10.71 20.35
N ASP A 282 -12.96 -10.73 20.74
CA ASP A 282 -13.82 -9.54 20.72
C ASP A 282 -13.50 -8.58 21.88
N GLY A 283 -12.61 -8.98 22.77
CA GLY A 283 -12.17 -8.17 23.91
C GLY A 283 -10.92 -7.37 23.62
N LEU A 284 -10.80 -6.23 24.29
CA LEU A 284 -9.63 -5.37 24.20
C LEU A 284 -8.44 -5.87 25.02
N ARG A 285 -8.68 -6.80 25.95
CA ARG A 285 -7.66 -7.34 26.84
C ARG A 285 -7.21 -8.71 26.38
N SER A 286 -5.90 -8.95 26.50
CA SER A 286 -5.31 -10.25 26.21
C SER A 286 -5.88 -11.33 27.13
N GLN A 287 -6.21 -12.47 26.55
CA GLN A 287 -6.61 -13.70 27.24
C GLN A 287 -5.43 -14.66 27.43
N GLU A 288 -4.27 -14.36 26.84
CA GLU A 288 -3.06 -15.14 26.98
C GLU A 288 -2.57 -15.15 28.43
N LYS A 289 -2.22 -16.33 28.93
CA LYS A 289 -1.89 -16.55 30.34
C LYS A 289 -0.83 -15.58 30.89
N ASP A 290 0.20 -15.30 30.13
CA ASP A 290 1.33 -14.47 30.54
C ASP A 290 1.06 -12.96 30.39
N TYR A 291 0.03 -12.61 29.63
CA TYR A 291 -0.36 -11.22 29.33
C TYR A 291 -1.80 -10.91 29.73
N MET A 292 -2.41 -11.80 30.50
CA MET A 292 -3.82 -11.70 30.90
C MET A 292 -4.14 -10.36 31.53
N GLY A 293 -5.12 -9.68 30.96
CA GLY A 293 -5.60 -8.39 31.43
C GLY A 293 -4.86 -7.17 30.90
N LYS A 294 -3.70 -7.33 30.20
CA LYS A 294 -3.08 -6.24 29.46
C LYS A 294 -3.90 -5.92 28.21
N PHE A 295 -3.90 -4.67 27.80
CA PHE A 295 -4.56 -4.29 26.56
C PHE A 295 -3.74 -4.71 25.33
N ASN A 296 -4.45 -5.03 24.24
CA ASN A 296 -3.86 -5.47 22.97
C ASN A 296 -3.50 -4.31 22.06
N ALA A 297 -3.87 -3.08 22.40
CA ALA A 297 -3.63 -1.87 21.62
C ALA A 297 -3.46 -0.65 22.52
N ASN A 298 -2.87 0.39 21.95
CA ASN A 298 -2.75 1.71 22.58
C ASN A 298 -3.98 2.55 22.21
N PHE A 299 -4.81 2.92 23.19
CA PHE A 299 -6.01 3.72 23.00
C PHE A 299 -6.42 4.44 24.29
N LYS A 300 -7.35 5.39 24.20
CA LYS A 300 -7.86 6.13 25.36
C LYS A 300 -8.73 5.25 26.22
N ARG A 301 -8.24 4.92 27.39
CA ARG A 301 -8.92 4.08 28.39
C ARG A 301 -10.01 4.84 29.15
N GLY A 302 -11.04 4.12 29.57
CA GLY A 302 -12.07 4.61 30.47
C GLY A 302 -11.62 4.67 31.94
N LYS A 303 -12.42 5.31 32.79
CA LYS A 303 -12.24 5.27 34.24
C LYS A 303 -12.41 3.84 34.74
N GLY A 304 -11.48 3.38 35.55
CA GLY A 304 -11.53 2.01 36.13
C GLY A 304 -10.80 0.95 35.31
N ASP A 305 -10.22 1.30 34.17
CA ASP A 305 -9.44 0.37 33.34
C ASP A 305 -8.00 0.20 33.83
N TYR A 306 -7.84 0.12 35.15
CA TYR A 306 -6.54 -0.09 35.79
C TYR A 306 -6.39 -1.55 36.24
N MET A 307 -5.29 -2.16 35.90
CA MET A 307 -5.01 -3.56 36.21
C MET A 307 -4.33 -3.69 37.59
N GLY A 308 -5.10 -3.50 38.65
CA GLY A 308 -4.66 -3.74 40.05
C GLY A 308 -3.61 -2.76 40.58
N VAL A 309 -3.10 -1.84 39.79
CA VAL A 309 -2.15 -0.79 40.20
C VAL A 309 -2.81 0.57 39.99
N ALA A 310 -3.08 1.30 41.05
CA ALA A 310 -3.68 2.62 40.95
C ALA A 310 -2.80 3.56 40.12
N GLY A 311 -3.37 4.15 39.06
CA GLY A 311 -2.68 5.06 38.16
C GLY A 311 -1.70 4.43 37.19
N GLY A 312 -1.59 3.10 37.12
CA GLY A 312 -0.73 2.42 36.17
C GLY A 312 -1.32 2.36 34.76
N ASN A 313 -0.45 2.51 33.76
CA ASN A 313 -0.80 2.35 32.35
C ASN A 313 -0.77 0.86 31.97
N ASN A 314 -1.91 0.20 31.89
CA ASN A 314 -1.98 -1.21 31.56
C ASN A 314 -2.02 -1.51 30.05
N ASP A 315 -2.07 -0.47 29.21
CA ASP A 315 -1.74 -0.54 27.78
C ASP A 315 -0.26 -0.25 27.51
N GLY A 316 0.47 0.26 28.48
CA GLY A 316 1.93 0.46 28.40
C GLY A 316 2.34 1.82 27.81
N ALA A 317 1.41 2.69 27.43
CA ALA A 317 1.71 3.97 26.81
C ALA A 317 0.76 5.08 27.28
N ASP A 318 1.29 6.31 27.35
CA ASP A 318 0.52 7.54 27.64
C ASP A 318 0.17 8.32 26.37
N PHE A 319 1.02 8.22 25.37
CA PHE A 319 0.99 8.83 24.05
C PHE A 319 1.24 7.72 22.99
N PRO A 320 1.57 8.04 21.74
CA PRO A 320 1.96 6.99 20.80
C PRO A 320 3.05 6.08 21.40
N ALA A 321 2.99 4.81 21.07
CA ALA A 321 4.00 3.80 21.39
C ALA A 321 4.92 3.56 20.21
N PRO A 322 6.11 2.94 20.38
CA PRO A 322 6.95 2.52 19.26
C PRO A 322 6.19 1.64 18.27
N VAL A 323 6.53 1.74 16.97
CA VAL A 323 5.80 1.08 15.87
C VAL A 323 5.78 -0.46 15.95
N TYR A 324 6.71 -1.07 16.68
CA TYR A 324 6.75 -2.52 16.97
C TYR A 324 6.14 -2.90 18.32
N SER A 325 5.32 -2.04 18.91
CA SER A 325 4.60 -2.36 20.15
C SER A 325 3.41 -3.27 19.87
N TYR A 326 3.00 -4.00 20.88
CA TYR A 326 1.88 -4.95 20.84
C TYR A 326 2.12 -6.15 19.89
N TRP A 327 1.10 -6.99 19.74
CA TRP A 327 1.17 -8.18 18.91
C TRP A 327 0.74 -7.87 17.48
N PRO A 328 1.47 -8.37 16.48
CA PRO A 328 1.04 -8.26 15.10
C PRO A 328 -0.19 -9.14 14.84
N ASN A 329 -0.94 -8.81 13.79
CA ASN A 329 -2.04 -9.65 13.32
C ASN A 329 -1.52 -10.89 12.55
N ASP A 330 -2.43 -11.71 11.99
CA ASP A 330 -2.10 -12.95 11.28
C ASP A 330 -1.17 -12.76 10.06
N TYR A 331 -1.11 -11.58 9.50
CA TYR A 331 -0.18 -11.23 8.40
C TYR A 331 1.18 -10.72 8.91
N GLY A 332 1.33 -10.49 10.21
CA GLY A 332 2.52 -9.90 10.79
C GLY A 332 2.50 -8.37 10.82
N LEU A 333 1.33 -7.74 10.64
CA LEU A 333 1.19 -6.28 10.65
C LEU A 333 0.97 -5.77 12.06
N TYR A 334 1.74 -4.77 12.46
CA TYR A 334 1.65 -4.13 13.77
C TYR A 334 0.67 -2.95 13.75
N ASN A 335 0.06 -2.70 14.90
CA ASN A 335 -0.75 -1.51 15.21
C ASN A 335 -1.88 -1.20 14.21
N MET A 336 -2.47 -2.24 13.58
CA MET A 336 -3.64 -2.05 12.71
C MET A 336 -4.88 -1.58 13.48
N SER A 337 -4.80 -1.46 14.80
CA SER A 337 -5.80 -0.84 15.68
C SER A 337 -5.09 -0.15 16.82
N GLY A 338 -5.43 1.12 17.06
CA GLY A 338 -4.79 1.94 18.09
C GLY A 338 -3.46 2.53 17.64
N ASN A 339 -2.70 3.04 18.56
CA ASN A 339 -1.47 3.81 18.38
C ASN A 339 -1.71 5.10 17.58
N VAL A 340 -1.62 5.10 16.27
CA VAL A 340 -2.08 6.23 15.45
C VAL A 340 -3.09 5.76 14.41
N SER A 341 -4.09 6.58 14.13
CA SER A 341 -4.95 6.38 12.97
C SER A 341 -4.15 6.55 11.69
N GLU A 342 -4.54 5.91 10.61
CA GLU A 342 -3.76 5.90 9.39
C GLU A 342 -4.52 6.45 8.20
N TRP A 343 -3.85 7.35 7.46
CA TRP A 343 -4.36 7.82 6.19
C TRP A 343 -4.48 6.68 5.18
N VAL A 344 -5.60 6.65 4.46
CA VAL A 344 -5.78 5.81 3.27
C VAL A 344 -5.98 6.67 2.03
N ALA A 345 -5.88 6.05 0.87
CA ALA A 345 -5.90 6.80 -0.40
C ALA A 345 -7.26 7.39 -0.76
N ASP A 346 -8.35 6.85 -0.20
CA ASP A 346 -9.72 7.13 -0.61
C ASP A 346 -10.23 8.50 -0.16
N ILE A 347 -11.05 9.12 -1.03
CA ILE A 347 -11.88 10.26 -0.69
C ILE A 347 -13.06 9.77 0.17
N TYR A 348 -13.35 10.51 1.23
CA TYR A 348 -14.52 10.20 2.06
C TYR A 348 -15.82 10.60 1.36
N ARG A 349 -16.70 9.62 1.21
CA ARG A 349 -18.08 9.82 0.79
C ARG A 349 -18.99 8.93 1.63
N PRO A 350 -20.25 9.33 1.91
CA PRO A 350 -21.26 8.40 2.38
C PRO A 350 -21.32 7.23 1.41
N LEU A 351 -21.39 6.00 1.90
CA LEU A 351 -21.39 4.83 1.03
C LEU A 351 -22.71 4.76 0.24
N SER A 352 -22.59 4.95 -1.06
CA SER A 352 -23.55 4.50 -2.05
C SER A 352 -23.01 3.24 -2.73
N PHE A 353 -23.83 2.21 -2.89
CA PHE A 353 -23.43 0.97 -3.58
C PHE A 353 -23.22 1.19 -5.08
N GLU A 354 -23.74 2.26 -5.63
CA GLU A 354 -23.71 2.54 -7.06
C GLU A 354 -22.41 3.22 -7.52
N ASP A 355 -21.67 3.85 -6.59
CA ASP A 355 -20.54 4.72 -6.92
C ASP A 355 -19.20 4.01 -6.98
N ILE A 356 -19.12 2.70 -6.70
CA ILE A 356 -17.83 2.02 -6.52
C ILE A 356 -17.90 0.57 -6.98
N SER A 357 -16.82 0.10 -7.61
CA SER A 357 -16.66 -1.30 -8.02
C SER A 357 -16.49 -2.22 -6.83
N ASP A 358 -16.99 -3.46 -6.94
CA ASP A 358 -16.71 -4.53 -5.97
C ASP A 358 -15.30 -5.14 -6.14
N GLN A 359 -14.65 -4.85 -7.27
CA GLN A 359 -13.27 -5.29 -7.53
C GLN A 359 -12.30 -4.14 -7.34
N ASN A 360 -11.37 -4.30 -6.41
CA ASN A 360 -10.38 -3.30 -6.02
C ASN A 360 -11.00 -1.94 -5.77
N PRO A 361 -11.98 -1.83 -4.86
CA PRO A 361 -12.69 -0.59 -4.63
C PRO A 361 -11.75 0.53 -4.24
N TYR A 362 -11.87 1.66 -4.91
CA TYR A 362 -11.08 2.85 -4.67
C TYR A 362 -11.86 4.10 -5.03
N ARG A 363 -11.96 5.03 -4.10
CA ARG A 363 -12.59 6.33 -4.30
C ARG A 363 -11.53 7.41 -4.46
N GLY A 364 -11.01 7.56 -5.67
CA GLY A 364 -9.99 8.55 -6.00
C GLY A 364 -10.48 9.70 -6.88
N VAL A 365 -11.75 9.66 -7.32
CA VAL A 365 -12.31 10.65 -8.24
C VAL A 365 -12.84 11.86 -7.49
N ASN A 366 -12.38 13.04 -7.90
CA ASN A 366 -12.90 14.32 -7.47
C ASN A 366 -14.04 14.72 -8.40
N TYR A 367 -15.29 14.79 -7.89
CA TYR A 367 -16.49 15.08 -8.68
C TYR A 367 -16.53 16.50 -9.23
N ASN A 368 -15.78 17.44 -8.63
CA ASN A 368 -15.68 18.82 -9.07
C ASN A 368 -14.55 19.05 -10.05
N ASP A 369 -13.72 18.05 -10.31
CA ASP A 369 -12.60 18.15 -11.23
C ASP A 369 -13.07 18.05 -12.69
N GLY A 370 -12.50 18.91 -13.56
CA GLY A 370 -12.86 18.96 -14.98
C GLY A 370 -12.67 17.63 -15.72
N ASP A 371 -11.74 16.82 -15.28
CA ASP A 371 -11.44 15.52 -15.88
C ASP A 371 -12.55 14.49 -15.63
N TYR A 372 -13.21 14.53 -14.47
CA TYR A 372 -14.36 13.67 -14.19
C TYR A 372 -15.55 14.01 -15.08
N LYS A 373 -15.82 15.30 -15.30
CA LYS A 373 -16.88 15.77 -16.21
C LYS A 373 -16.65 15.27 -17.63
N SER A 374 -15.41 15.29 -18.11
CA SER A 374 -15.06 14.80 -19.45
C SER A 374 -15.21 13.28 -19.57
N THR A 375 -14.89 12.53 -18.52
CA THR A 375 -15.03 11.06 -18.49
C THR A 375 -16.49 10.62 -18.51
N ILE A 376 -17.35 11.30 -17.74
CA ILE A 376 -18.79 11.01 -17.76
C ILE A 376 -19.42 11.39 -19.09
N GLN A 377 -19.08 12.53 -19.65
CA GLN A 377 -19.58 12.92 -20.98
C GLN A 377 -19.24 11.89 -22.06
N ASN A 378 -18.06 11.29 -22.00
CA ASN A 378 -17.65 10.26 -22.96
C ASN A 378 -18.39 8.93 -22.76
N THR A 379 -18.88 8.63 -21.56
CA THR A 379 -19.55 7.35 -21.26
C THR A 379 -21.07 7.42 -21.50
N TRP A 380 -21.69 8.59 -21.46
CA TRP A 380 -23.16 8.80 -21.50
C TRP A 380 -23.63 9.69 -22.65
N THR A 381 -22.94 9.71 -23.77
CA THR A 381 -23.20 10.61 -24.92
C THR A 381 -24.58 10.48 -25.59
N ASN A 382 -25.47 9.60 -25.15
CA ASN A 382 -26.77 9.37 -25.79
C ASN A 382 -27.99 9.70 -24.91
N GLN A 383 -27.85 10.37 -23.78
CA GLN A 383 -29.00 10.83 -22.99
C GLN A 383 -29.01 12.36 -22.89
N GLU A 384 -30.11 12.95 -23.28
CA GLU A 384 -30.43 14.39 -23.17
C GLU A 384 -30.66 14.80 -21.70
N GLY A 385 -29.67 14.67 -20.88
CA GLY A 385 -29.59 15.21 -19.53
C GLY A 385 -28.14 15.55 -19.27
N THR A 386 -27.86 16.84 -19.10
CA THR A 386 -26.51 17.25 -18.81
C THR A 386 -26.05 16.62 -17.48
N PRO A 387 -24.95 15.84 -17.44
CA PRO A 387 -24.40 15.26 -16.20
C PRO A 387 -24.15 16.32 -15.12
N GLU A 388 -23.98 17.57 -15.51
CA GLU A 388 -23.75 18.71 -14.62
C GLU A 388 -24.85 18.91 -13.57
N SER A 389 -26.12 18.60 -13.90
CA SER A 389 -27.20 18.78 -12.95
C SER A 389 -27.31 17.68 -11.90
N TYR A 390 -26.75 16.50 -12.18
CA TYR A 390 -26.85 15.34 -11.29
C TYR A 390 -25.71 15.30 -10.26
N THR A 391 -24.50 15.65 -10.68
CA THR A 391 -23.32 15.62 -9.80
C THR A 391 -23.23 16.83 -8.88
N SER A 392 -23.64 18.02 -9.35
CA SER A 392 -23.61 19.24 -8.54
C SER A 392 -24.63 19.23 -7.39
N GLN A 393 -25.76 18.54 -7.54
CA GLN A 393 -26.78 18.46 -6.50
C GLN A 393 -26.44 17.47 -5.38
N MET A 394 -25.64 16.46 -5.65
CA MET A 394 -25.37 15.38 -4.69
C MET A 394 -24.20 15.70 -3.75
N TYR A 395 -23.22 16.48 -4.21
CA TYR A 395 -21.98 16.76 -3.48
C TYR A 395 -21.61 18.26 -3.48
N ASP A 396 -22.58 19.15 -3.52
CA ASP A 396 -22.33 20.59 -3.47
C ASP A 396 -21.96 21.01 -2.03
N TYR A 397 -20.65 21.15 -1.80
CA TYR A 397 -20.10 21.51 -0.50
C TYR A 397 -20.68 22.85 0.00
N GLY A 398 -21.12 22.87 1.23
CA GLY A 398 -21.75 24.04 1.87
C GLY A 398 -23.23 24.17 1.62
N ASN A 399 -23.79 23.56 0.56
CA ASN A 399 -25.23 23.59 0.24
C ASN A 399 -25.93 22.28 0.59
N THR A 400 -25.41 21.15 0.09
CA THR A 400 -26.01 19.83 0.30
C THR A 400 -25.20 18.94 1.24
N THR A 401 -23.91 19.21 1.41
CA THR A 401 -23.02 18.45 2.28
C THR A 401 -21.94 19.35 2.88
N LEU A 402 -21.51 19.02 4.11
CA LEU A 402 -20.32 19.61 4.76
C LEU A 402 -19.03 18.84 4.42
N ILE A 403 -19.11 17.78 3.63
CA ILE A 403 -17.96 16.95 3.22
C ILE A 403 -17.46 17.50 1.88
N SER A 404 -16.20 17.92 1.84
CA SER A 404 -15.56 18.41 0.63
C SER A 404 -14.99 17.27 -0.22
N ASP A 405 -14.62 17.57 -1.47
CA ASP A 405 -13.87 16.64 -2.32
C ASP A 405 -12.43 16.40 -1.86
N HIS A 406 -11.96 17.22 -0.92
CA HIS A 406 -10.65 17.13 -0.28
C HIS A 406 -10.67 16.35 1.04
N SER A 407 -11.84 15.86 1.47
CA SER A 407 -11.96 15.05 2.68
C SER A 407 -11.43 13.63 2.42
N ARG A 408 -10.38 13.23 3.13
CA ARG A 408 -9.72 11.92 3.01
C ARG A 408 -10.06 11.02 4.17
N VAL A 409 -10.15 9.73 3.89
CA VAL A 409 -10.44 8.70 4.91
C VAL A 409 -9.21 8.40 5.74
N TYR A 410 -9.41 8.18 7.05
CA TYR A 410 -8.43 7.58 7.93
C TYR A 410 -9.09 6.52 8.82
N LYS A 411 -8.33 5.53 9.26
CA LYS A 411 -8.82 4.31 9.91
C LYS A 411 -7.96 3.89 11.11
N GLY A 412 -8.43 2.90 11.87
CA GLY A 412 -7.64 2.19 12.90
C GLY A 412 -7.76 2.72 14.32
N GLY A 413 -8.27 3.93 14.50
CA GLY A 413 -8.28 4.59 15.82
C GLY A 413 -6.88 4.98 16.30
N SER A 414 -6.78 5.72 17.39
CA SER A 414 -5.51 6.24 17.90
C SER A 414 -5.41 6.15 19.43
N TRP A 415 -4.24 6.44 19.96
CA TRP A 415 -3.97 6.56 21.41
C TRP A 415 -4.94 7.49 22.14
N ALA A 416 -5.52 8.47 21.46
CA ALA A 416 -6.47 9.43 22.02
C ALA A 416 -7.95 9.06 21.81
N ASP A 417 -8.23 7.98 21.07
CA ASP A 417 -9.59 7.54 20.73
C ASP A 417 -10.09 6.46 21.66
N GLY A 418 -11.41 6.42 21.85
CA GLY A 418 -12.07 5.35 22.61
C GLY A 418 -12.13 4.01 21.85
N PRO A 419 -12.52 2.93 22.53
CA PRO A 419 -12.52 1.54 22.00
C PRO A 419 -13.30 1.35 20.69
N TYR A 420 -14.38 2.08 20.49
CA TYR A 420 -15.21 1.99 19.28
C TYR A 420 -14.39 2.22 18.00
N TYR A 421 -13.50 3.21 18.05
CA TYR A 421 -12.70 3.60 16.87
C TYR A 421 -11.58 2.63 16.52
N LEU A 422 -11.32 1.62 17.37
CA LEU A 422 -10.28 0.61 17.13
C LEU A 422 -10.74 -0.45 16.11
N SER A 423 -12.05 -0.56 15.86
CA SER A 423 -12.55 -1.50 14.84
C SER A 423 -12.08 -1.08 13.45
N PRO A 424 -11.50 -2.01 12.67
CA PRO A 424 -11.10 -1.74 11.29
C PRO A 424 -12.25 -1.28 10.38
N SER A 425 -13.49 -1.58 10.73
CA SER A 425 -14.67 -1.17 9.97
C SER A 425 -15.05 0.31 10.15
N VAL A 426 -14.58 0.94 11.23
CA VAL A 426 -14.89 2.35 11.49
C VAL A 426 -14.06 3.23 10.55
N ARG A 427 -14.73 4.20 9.94
CA ARG A 427 -14.12 5.16 9.03
C ARG A 427 -14.39 6.58 9.49
N ARG A 428 -13.37 7.39 9.41
CA ARG A 428 -13.42 8.82 9.73
C ARG A 428 -12.77 9.62 8.61
N PHE A 429 -12.92 10.92 8.62
CA PHE A 429 -12.33 11.78 7.60
C PHE A 429 -11.75 13.05 8.20
N LEU A 430 -10.81 13.61 7.45
CA LEU A 430 -10.22 14.93 7.69
C LEU A 430 -9.82 15.51 6.33
N GLU A 431 -9.74 16.84 6.23
CA GLU A 431 -9.27 17.51 5.02
C GLU A 431 -7.81 17.13 4.72
N GLU A 432 -7.49 16.96 3.43
CA GLU A 432 -6.19 16.41 2.97
C GLU A 432 -4.98 17.28 3.31
N ASP A 433 -5.18 18.56 3.60
CA ASP A 433 -4.14 19.52 4.01
C ASP A 433 -3.97 19.60 5.53
N GLN A 434 -4.91 19.06 6.30
CA GLN A 434 -4.88 19.09 7.75
C GLN A 434 -4.05 17.95 8.33
N ALA A 435 -3.51 18.20 9.53
CA ALA A 435 -2.72 17.22 10.27
C ALA A 435 -3.10 17.23 11.75
N THR A 436 -2.91 16.10 12.42
CA THR A 436 -3.19 15.96 13.87
C THR A 436 -2.09 15.15 14.56
N ALA A 437 -2.05 15.18 15.90
CA ALA A 437 -1.17 14.33 16.70
C ALA A 437 -1.64 12.86 16.78
N THR A 438 -2.73 12.53 16.14
CA THR A 438 -3.38 11.21 16.22
C THR A 438 -3.40 10.45 14.91
N ILE A 439 -2.94 11.07 13.82
CA ILE A 439 -2.96 10.48 12.48
C ILE A 439 -1.53 10.39 11.95
N GLY A 440 -1.14 9.17 11.58
CA GLY A 440 0.05 8.82 10.83
C GLY A 440 -0.32 8.14 9.52
N PHE A 441 0.54 7.28 8.99
CA PHE A 441 0.27 6.53 7.76
C PHE A 441 1.23 5.35 7.61
N ARG A 442 0.86 4.41 6.76
CA ARG A 442 1.74 3.38 6.19
C ARG A 442 1.62 3.34 4.68
N CYS A 443 2.63 2.84 4.00
CA CYS A 443 2.61 2.71 2.55
C CYS A 443 2.17 1.31 2.12
N ALA A 444 1.67 1.25 0.89
CA ALA A 444 1.37 0.01 0.17
C ALA A 444 1.98 0.06 -1.23
N MET A 445 2.04 -1.07 -1.91
CA MET A 445 2.51 -1.20 -3.28
C MET A 445 1.73 -2.29 -4.01
N ASN A 446 1.44 -2.09 -5.26
CA ASN A 446 0.79 -3.11 -6.07
C ASN A 446 1.74 -4.31 -6.29
N MET A 447 1.22 -5.52 -6.15
CA MET A 447 1.95 -6.74 -6.51
C MET A 447 1.81 -6.97 -8.01
N ILE A 448 2.92 -7.08 -8.75
CA ILE A 448 2.92 -7.33 -10.18
C ILE A 448 2.46 -8.76 -10.46
N LYS A 449 2.96 -9.72 -9.68
CA LYS A 449 2.61 -11.13 -9.81
C LYS A 449 1.80 -11.58 -8.60
N PRO A 450 0.57 -12.07 -8.78
CA PRO A 450 -0.23 -12.58 -7.67
C PRO A 450 0.51 -13.68 -6.90
N ALA A 451 0.40 -13.66 -5.58
CA ALA A 451 1.12 -14.59 -4.70
C ALA A 451 0.83 -16.08 -4.98
N TYR A 452 -0.33 -16.40 -5.55
CA TYR A 452 -0.77 -17.74 -5.91
C TYR A 452 -0.44 -18.15 -7.36
N ALA A 453 0.11 -17.25 -8.17
CA ALA A 453 0.55 -17.60 -9.53
C ALA A 453 1.85 -18.40 -9.46
N LYS A 454 1.76 -19.74 -9.59
CA LYS A 454 2.91 -20.64 -9.69
C LYS A 454 3.43 -20.72 -11.12
#